data_e6fe17d9003784ad60f724d538aafe75
#
_entry.id   e6fe17d9003784ad60f724d538aafe75
#
_cell.length_a   1.000
_cell.length_b   1.000
_cell.length_c   1.000
_cell.angle_alpha   90.00
_cell.angle_beta   90.00
_cell.angle_gamma   90.00
#
_symmetry.space_group_name_H-M   'P 1'
#
loop_
_entity.id
_entity.type
_entity.pdbx_description
1 polymer ?
#
loop_
_entity_poly.entity_id
_entity_poly.type
_entity_poly.pdbx_seq_one_letter_code
_entity_poly.pdbx_strand_id
1 'polypeptide(L)'
;MNLIDKKDLRNLQIRKLTEFGKTQQKQLEDEILKEKLLKSRLLHQVENVGISISMALEVDTAPIIATLWKIKKKVYIPRCLPNRKMEFTLYNKNTFLEKTKFGVLENHDPKAEVKNDLDLIIVPGLAYGLDKNSRLGFGGGFIEKKGWIICVIRLLLVT
;
A
#
# COMPACT_ATOMS: atom_id res chain seq x y z
N MET A 1 9.99 28.24 14.76
CA MET A 1 9.96 26.90 14.14
C MET A 1 8.95 26.94 12.99
N ASN A 2 9.42 26.96 11.76
CA ASN A 2 8.51 26.95 10.62
C ASN A 2 7.92 25.54 10.49
N LEU A 3 6.63 25.43 10.70
CA LEU A 3 5.88 24.19 10.43
C LEU A 3 5.94 23.98 8.91
N ILE A 4 6.61 22.94 8.47
CA ILE A 4 6.62 22.52 7.07
C ILE A 4 5.19 22.13 6.69
N ASP A 5 4.62 22.77 5.69
CA ASP A 5 3.30 22.41 5.17
C ASP A 5 3.31 20.96 4.66
N LYS A 6 2.18 20.27 4.82
CA LYS A 6 2.02 18.89 4.33
C LYS A 6 2.32 18.74 2.85
N LYS A 7 2.02 19.76 2.04
CA LYS A 7 2.32 19.76 0.61
C LYS A 7 3.83 19.78 0.36
N ASP A 8 4.55 20.64 1.05
CA ASP A 8 6.00 20.75 0.93
C ASP A 8 6.70 19.49 1.42
N LEU A 9 6.22 18.91 2.52
CA LEU A 9 6.74 17.66 3.03
C LEU A 9 6.51 16.51 2.02
N ARG A 10 5.35 16.44 1.38
CA ARG A 10 5.09 15.45 0.31
C ARG A 10 6.07 15.62 -0.85
N ASN A 11 6.25 16.83 -1.34
CA ASN A 11 7.16 17.12 -2.45
C ASN A 11 8.59 16.76 -2.12
N LEU A 12 9.04 17.06 -0.92
CA LEU A 12 10.38 16.70 -0.43
C LEU A 12 10.54 15.17 -0.38
N GLN A 13 9.55 14.48 0.18
CA GLN A 13 9.57 13.03 0.35
C GLN A 13 9.52 12.29 -0.99
N ILE A 14 8.71 12.75 -1.93
CA ILE A 14 8.64 12.20 -3.29
C ILE A 14 10.01 12.29 -3.97
N ARG A 15 10.70 13.44 -3.87
CA ARG A 15 12.05 13.58 -4.43
C ARG A 15 13.05 12.62 -3.78
N LYS A 16 13.05 12.51 -2.47
CA LYS A 16 13.94 11.58 -1.72
C LYS A 16 13.68 10.13 -2.11
N LEU A 17 12.42 9.71 -2.16
CA LEU A 17 12.05 8.34 -2.51
C LEU A 17 12.33 8.03 -3.98
N THR A 18 12.19 8.99 -4.87
CA THR A 18 12.54 8.81 -6.29
C THR A 18 14.03 8.53 -6.45
N GLU A 19 14.88 9.26 -5.76
CA GLU A 19 16.33 8.99 -5.79
C GLU A 19 16.68 7.68 -5.08
N PHE A 20 16.10 7.43 -3.92
CA PHE A 20 16.30 6.18 -3.18
C PHE A 20 15.86 4.96 -3.98
N GLY A 21 14.76 5.07 -4.75
CA GLY A 21 14.23 4.00 -5.60
C GLY A 21 15.20 3.51 -6.68
N LYS A 22 16.22 4.29 -7.00
CA LYS A 22 17.28 3.92 -7.98
C LYS A 22 18.43 3.13 -7.35
N THR A 23 18.43 2.94 -6.04
CA THR A 23 19.54 2.34 -5.30
C THR A 23 19.33 0.85 -5.04
N GLN A 24 20.43 0.10 -4.87
CA GLN A 24 20.39 -1.28 -4.39
C GLN A 24 19.87 -1.38 -2.95
N GLN A 25 20.10 -0.36 -2.14
CA GLN A 25 19.61 -0.30 -0.76
C GLN A 25 18.09 -0.40 -0.71
N LYS A 26 17.39 0.22 -1.65
CA LYS A 26 15.93 0.14 -1.76
C LYS A 26 15.46 -1.31 -1.94
N GLN A 27 16.11 -2.08 -2.80
CA GLN A 27 15.77 -3.49 -3.02
C GLN A 27 15.99 -4.34 -1.79
N LEU A 28 17.09 -4.11 -1.07
CA LEU A 28 17.39 -4.81 0.19
C LEU A 28 16.35 -4.49 1.27
N GLU A 29 15.96 -3.23 1.39
CA GLU A 29 14.95 -2.82 2.35
C GLU A 29 13.56 -3.38 2.01
N ASP A 30 13.18 -3.40 0.75
CA ASP A 30 11.93 -4.03 0.31
C ASP A 30 11.89 -5.52 0.66
N GLU A 31 13.00 -6.23 0.50
CA GLU A 31 13.09 -7.65 0.85
C GLU A 31 12.97 -7.88 2.36
N ILE A 32 13.63 -7.06 3.16
CA ILE A 32 13.54 -7.11 4.62
C ILE A 32 12.10 -6.82 5.09
N LEU A 33 11.44 -5.82 4.48
CA LEU A 33 10.04 -5.49 4.75
C LEU A 33 9.12 -6.66 4.47
N LYS A 34 9.27 -7.26 3.30
CA LYS A 34 8.51 -8.44 2.89
C LYS A 34 8.68 -9.57 3.91
N GLU A 35 9.91 -9.91 4.27
CA GLU A 35 10.18 -10.99 5.22
C GLU A 35 9.56 -10.74 6.60
N LYS A 36 9.68 -9.53 7.13
CA LYS A 36 9.08 -9.19 8.42
C LYS A 36 7.56 -9.25 8.38
N LEU A 37 6.94 -8.77 7.31
CA LEU A 37 5.50 -8.87 7.14
C LEU A 37 5.05 -10.33 7.10
N LEU A 38 5.72 -11.17 6.32
CA LEU A 38 5.38 -12.59 6.16
C LEU A 38 5.60 -13.41 7.44
N LYS A 39 6.50 -12.98 8.31
CA LYS A 39 6.72 -13.60 9.63
C LYS A 39 5.79 -13.05 10.72
N SER A 40 5.03 -12.00 10.44
CA SER A 40 4.14 -11.40 11.44
C SER A 40 2.99 -12.34 11.80
N ARG A 41 2.65 -12.41 13.09
CA ARG A 41 1.48 -13.16 13.56
C ARG A 41 0.18 -12.65 12.94
N LEU A 42 0.12 -11.35 12.70
CA LEU A 42 -1.06 -10.69 12.12
C LEU A 42 -1.43 -11.29 10.77
N LEU A 43 -0.45 -11.53 9.90
CA LEU A 43 -0.68 -12.09 8.58
C LEU A 43 -1.17 -13.55 8.64
N HIS A 44 -0.72 -14.31 9.62
CA HIS A 44 -1.14 -15.70 9.78
C HIS A 44 -2.60 -15.87 10.26
N GLN A 45 -3.14 -14.84 10.90
CA GLN A 45 -4.49 -14.85 11.46
C GLN A 45 -5.57 -14.36 10.50
N VAL A 46 -5.19 -13.83 9.34
CA VAL A 46 -6.10 -13.21 8.38
C VAL A 46 -6.20 -14.04 7.10
N GLU A 47 -7.33 -13.95 6.42
CA GLU A 47 -7.58 -14.62 5.14
C GLU A 47 -7.66 -13.63 3.97
N ASN A 48 -8.34 -12.50 4.18
CA ASN A 48 -8.62 -11.48 3.16
C ASN A 48 -7.74 -10.25 3.38
N VAL A 49 -6.82 -10.02 2.46
CA VAL A 49 -5.82 -8.95 2.57
C VAL A 49 -6.00 -7.92 1.46
N GLY A 50 -6.16 -6.67 1.86
CA GLY A 50 -6.13 -5.53 0.96
C GLY A 50 -4.71 -4.99 0.82
N ILE A 51 -4.28 -4.74 -0.41
CA ILE A 51 -2.97 -4.18 -0.71
C ILE A 51 -3.01 -3.48 -2.06
N SER A 52 -2.37 -2.33 -2.18
CA SER A 52 -2.24 -1.65 -3.47
C SER A 52 -1.10 -2.23 -4.30
N ILE A 53 -1.23 -2.15 -5.63
CA ILE A 53 -0.11 -2.41 -6.52
C ILE A 53 0.81 -1.18 -6.48
N SER A 54 2.04 -1.38 -6.05
CA SER A 54 2.99 -0.30 -5.79
C SER A 54 3.43 0.45 -7.04
N MET A 55 3.63 1.74 -6.88
CA MET A 55 4.38 2.56 -7.83
C MET A 55 5.89 2.47 -7.53
N ALA A 56 6.72 2.92 -8.48
CA ALA A 56 8.18 2.75 -8.40
C ALA A 56 8.84 3.36 -7.14
N LEU A 57 8.26 4.41 -6.55
CA LEU A 57 8.79 5.05 -5.35
C LEU A 57 8.29 4.44 -4.03
N GLU A 58 7.34 3.52 -4.11
CA GLU A 58 6.79 2.83 -2.95
C GLU A 58 7.55 1.53 -2.66
N VAL A 59 7.29 0.93 -1.51
CA VAL A 59 7.72 -0.46 -1.23
C VAL A 59 7.15 -1.36 -2.32
N ASP A 60 7.98 -2.21 -2.89
CA ASP A 60 7.55 -3.15 -3.93
C ASP A 60 6.58 -4.19 -3.36
N THR A 61 5.30 -4.07 -3.73
CA THR A 61 4.25 -4.99 -3.27
C THR A 61 4.11 -6.23 -4.13
N ALA A 62 4.68 -6.29 -5.32
CA ALA A 62 4.54 -7.44 -6.21
C ALA A 62 5.04 -8.75 -5.59
N PRO A 63 6.21 -8.83 -4.95
CA PRO A 63 6.66 -10.04 -4.26
C PRO A 63 5.80 -10.41 -3.06
N ILE A 64 5.25 -9.42 -2.36
CA ILE A 64 4.32 -9.62 -1.24
C ILE A 64 3.05 -10.27 -1.75
N ILE A 65 2.44 -9.73 -2.79
CA ILE A 65 1.22 -10.26 -3.41
C ILE A 65 1.44 -11.69 -3.91
N ALA A 66 2.53 -11.95 -4.60
CA ALA A 66 2.87 -13.28 -5.09
C ALA A 66 2.97 -14.30 -3.95
N THR A 67 3.56 -13.91 -2.83
CA THR A 67 3.66 -14.78 -1.65
C THR A 67 2.31 -14.97 -0.98
N LEU A 68 1.48 -13.94 -0.88
CA LEU A 68 0.11 -14.05 -0.34
C LEU A 68 -0.70 -15.08 -1.14
N TRP A 69 -0.64 -15.04 -2.46
CA TRP A 69 -1.27 -16.07 -3.30
C TRP A 69 -0.71 -17.47 -3.07
N LYS A 70 0.60 -17.59 -2.93
CA LYS A 70 1.28 -18.87 -2.67
C LYS A 70 0.82 -19.50 -1.37
N ILE A 71 0.61 -18.71 -0.33
CA ILE A 71 0.12 -19.18 0.97
C ILE A 71 -1.41 -19.19 1.08
N LYS A 72 -2.11 -19.08 -0.07
CA LYS A 72 -3.56 -19.20 -0.19
C LYS A 72 -4.37 -18.08 0.50
N LYS A 73 -3.78 -16.91 0.68
CA LYS A 73 -4.53 -15.72 1.08
C LYS A 73 -5.27 -15.13 -0.12
N LYS A 74 -6.45 -14.56 0.12
CA LYS A 74 -7.18 -13.79 -0.88
C LYS A 74 -6.69 -12.35 -0.88
N VAL A 75 -6.32 -11.86 -2.05
CA VAL A 75 -5.78 -10.51 -2.24
C VAL A 75 -6.80 -9.63 -2.92
N TYR A 76 -7.02 -8.46 -2.35
CA TYR A 76 -7.90 -7.43 -2.90
C TYR A 76 -7.11 -6.15 -3.12
N ILE A 77 -7.34 -5.49 -4.25
CA ILE A 77 -6.68 -4.23 -4.58
C ILE A 77 -7.69 -3.10 -4.65
N PRO A 78 -7.29 -1.88 -4.27
CA PRO A 78 -8.18 -0.73 -4.31
C PRO A 78 -8.46 -0.29 -5.74
N ARG A 79 -9.68 0.19 -5.98
CA ARG A 79 -10.01 1.02 -7.13
C ARG A 79 -10.75 2.27 -6.68
N CYS A 80 -10.44 3.40 -7.31
CA CYS A 80 -11.05 4.68 -7.00
C CYS A 80 -12.41 4.81 -7.66
N LEU A 81 -13.36 5.34 -6.92
CA LEU A 81 -14.71 5.68 -7.37
C LEU A 81 -14.89 7.20 -7.32
N PRO A 82 -15.94 7.75 -7.98
CA PRO A 82 -16.29 9.16 -7.86
C PRO A 82 -16.46 9.61 -6.39
N ASN A 83 -16.31 10.92 -6.14
CA ASN A 83 -16.48 11.54 -4.82
C ASN A 83 -15.50 11.02 -3.74
N ARG A 84 -14.26 10.75 -4.13
CA ARG A 84 -13.21 10.23 -3.23
C ARG A 84 -13.60 8.96 -2.48
N LYS A 85 -14.47 8.16 -3.09
CA LYS A 85 -14.78 6.82 -2.62
C LYS A 85 -13.78 5.82 -3.17
N MET A 86 -13.62 4.72 -2.47
CA MET A 86 -12.74 3.63 -2.86
C MET A 86 -13.38 2.31 -2.43
N GLU A 87 -13.21 1.30 -3.23
CA GLU A 87 -13.57 -0.09 -2.91
C GLU A 87 -12.45 -1.03 -3.26
N PHE A 88 -12.48 -2.23 -2.69
CA PHE A 88 -11.50 -3.27 -2.95
C PHE A 88 -12.08 -4.37 -3.82
N THR A 89 -11.33 -4.76 -4.83
CA THR A 89 -11.70 -5.82 -5.77
C THR A 89 -10.73 -6.98 -5.72
N LEU A 90 -11.25 -8.19 -5.91
CA LEU A 90 -10.43 -9.40 -5.91
C LEU A 90 -9.34 -9.31 -6.99
N TYR A 91 -8.13 -9.65 -6.60
CA TYR A 91 -6.96 -9.67 -7.48
C TYR A 91 -6.32 -11.05 -7.50
N ASN A 92 -6.29 -11.65 -8.67
CA ASN A 92 -5.61 -12.92 -8.94
C ASN A 92 -4.84 -12.85 -10.29
N LYS A 93 -4.18 -13.94 -10.65
CA LYS A 93 -3.36 -14.00 -11.87
C LYS A 93 -4.12 -13.74 -13.17
N ASN A 94 -5.45 -13.90 -13.16
CA ASN A 94 -6.30 -13.71 -14.34
C ASN A 94 -6.94 -12.33 -14.39
N THR A 95 -6.72 -11.49 -13.38
CA THR A 95 -7.29 -10.14 -13.33
C THR A 95 -6.63 -9.25 -14.37
N PHE A 96 -7.46 -8.62 -15.22
CA PHE A 96 -7.01 -7.58 -16.12
C PHE A 96 -6.88 -6.25 -15.39
N LEU A 97 -5.71 -5.65 -15.48
CA LEU A 97 -5.39 -4.38 -14.82
C LEU A 97 -5.35 -3.24 -15.81
N GLU A 98 -5.91 -2.11 -15.42
CA GLU A 98 -5.88 -0.87 -16.19
C GLU A 98 -5.12 0.20 -15.40
N LYS A 99 -4.32 0.97 -16.12
CA LYS A 99 -3.54 2.08 -15.53
C LYS A 99 -4.39 3.34 -15.47
N THR A 100 -4.55 3.88 -14.28
CA THR A 100 -5.24 5.15 -14.09
C THR A 100 -4.40 6.34 -14.58
N LYS A 101 -5.02 7.51 -14.71
CA LYS A 101 -4.31 8.77 -15.05
C LYS A 101 -3.19 9.13 -14.05
N PHE A 102 -3.24 8.60 -12.84
CA PHE A 102 -2.20 8.78 -11.81
C PHE A 102 -1.10 7.71 -11.85
N GLY A 103 -1.17 6.76 -12.80
CA GLY A 103 -0.19 5.71 -12.95
C GLY A 103 -0.40 4.49 -12.05
N VAL A 104 -1.49 4.42 -11.31
CA VAL A 104 -1.85 3.30 -10.45
C VAL A 104 -2.57 2.23 -11.25
N LEU A 105 -2.25 0.96 -11.02
CA LEU A 105 -2.96 -0.16 -11.63
C LEU A 105 -4.16 -0.56 -10.79
N GLU A 106 -5.31 -0.66 -11.41
CA GLU A 106 -6.59 -1.00 -10.79
C GLU A 106 -7.37 -2.01 -11.63
N ASN A 107 -8.28 -2.74 -11.00
CA ASN A 107 -9.24 -3.61 -11.67
C ASN A 107 -10.56 -2.85 -11.90
N HIS A 108 -10.84 -2.45 -13.13
CA HIS A 108 -12.05 -1.71 -13.50
C HIS A 108 -13.17 -2.59 -14.04
N ASP A 109 -13.06 -3.92 -13.97
CA ASP A 109 -14.12 -4.83 -14.36
C ASP A 109 -15.37 -4.56 -13.51
N PRO A 110 -16.54 -4.22 -14.14
CA PRO A 110 -17.79 -4.00 -13.41
C PRO A 110 -18.28 -5.25 -12.67
N LYS A 111 -17.87 -6.43 -13.13
CA LYS A 111 -18.24 -7.73 -12.54
C LYS A 111 -17.23 -8.23 -11.50
N ALA A 112 -16.19 -7.46 -11.20
CA ALA A 112 -15.19 -7.86 -10.21
C ALA A 112 -15.85 -8.08 -8.84
N GLU A 113 -15.41 -9.11 -8.13
CA GLU A 113 -15.82 -9.32 -6.74
C GLU A 113 -15.33 -8.16 -5.87
N VAL A 114 -16.25 -7.50 -5.18
CA VAL A 114 -15.98 -6.39 -4.26
C VAL A 114 -16.11 -6.88 -2.83
N LYS A 115 -15.09 -6.58 -2.02
CA LYS A 115 -15.10 -6.88 -0.58
C LYS A 115 -14.43 -5.73 0.17
N ASN A 116 -15.18 -5.01 0.99
CA ASN A 116 -14.66 -3.87 1.75
C ASN A 116 -14.43 -4.17 3.25
N ASP A 117 -14.98 -5.26 3.77
CA ASP A 117 -14.74 -5.78 5.11
C ASP A 117 -13.54 -6.73 5.12
N LEU A 118 -12.37 -6.20 4.87
CA LEU A 118 -11.12 -6.95 4.83
C LEU A 118 -10.54 -7.16 6.23
N ASP A 119 -9.85 -8.28 6.40
CA ASP A 119 -9.25 -8.63 7.69
C ASP A 119 -8.00 -7.79 7.98
N LEU A 120 -7.27 -7.45 6.93
CA LEU A 120 -6.04 -6.66 6.99
C LEU A 120 -5.91 -5.80 5.74
N ILE A 121 -5.51 -4.55 5.91
CA ILE A 121 -5.13 -3.67 4.79
C ILE A 121 -3.71 -3.20 4.96
N ILE A 122 -2.89 -3.46 3.95
CA ILE A 122 -1.51 -3.01 3.87
C ILE A 122 -1.48 -1.71 3.08
N VAL A 123 -1.13 -0.62 3.74
CA VAL A 123 -1.23 0.73 3.19
C VAL A 123 0.15 1.32 2.95
N PRO A 124 0.46 1.75 1.72
CA PRO A 124 1.68 2.49 1.44
C PRO A 124 1.60 3.92 1.96
N GLY A 125 2.75 4.57 2.08
CA GLY A 125 2.83 5.97 2.45
C GLY A 125 4.18 6.57 2.12
N LEU A 126 4.23 7.90 2.07
CA LEU A 126 5.44 8.67 1.79
C LEU A 126 6.30 8.87 3.04
N ALA A 127 5.67 8.92 4.20
CA ALA A 127 6.34 9.03 5.49
C ALA A 127 5.41 8.56 6.62
N TYR A 128 6.02 8.21 7.74
CA TYR A 128 5.31 7.71 8.91
C TYR A 128 5.82 8.41 10.17
N GLY A 129 4.92 8.79 11.07
CA GLY A 129 5.26 9.34 12.37
C GLY A 129 5.69 8.25 13.34
N LEU A 130 6.67 8.53 14.20
CA LEU A 130 7.24 7.56 15.13
C LEU A 130 6.32 7.29 16.33
N ASP A 131 5.61 8.28 16.77
CA ASP A 131 4.91 8.33 18.08
C ASP A 131 3.40 8.16 18.00
N LYS A 132 2.75 8.45 16.88
CA LYS A 132 1.28 8.51 16.75
C LYS A 132 0.66 7.62 15.67
N ASN A 133 1.40 6.67 15.14
CA ASN A 133 0.95 5.85 14.00
C ASN A 133 0.41 6.68 12.83
N SER A 134 0.89 7.91 12.69
CA SER A 134 0.50 8.82 11.64
C SER A 134 1.17 8.47 10.32
N ARG A 135 0.48 8.73 9.22
CA ARG A 135 0.92 8.44 7.87
C ARG A 135 0.74 9.67 6.97
N LEU A 136 1.74 9.96 6.17
CA LEU A 136 1.65 10.92 5.09
C LEU A 136 1.39 10.18 3.77
N GLY A 137 0.19 10.33 3.22
CA GLY A 137 -0.19 9.80 1.91
C GLY A 137 0.01 10.81 0.80
N PHE A 138 -0.42 10.46 -0.42
CA PHE A 138 -0.35 11.32 -1.59
C PHE A 138 -1.35 12.49 -1.61
N GLY A 139 -2.24 12.56 -0.62
CA GLY A 139 -3.18 13.67 -0.46
C GLY A 139 -4.57 13.44 -1.06
N GLY A 140 -4.86 12.24 -1.56
CA GLY A 140 -6.17 11.89 -2.14
C GLY A 140 -7.32 11.74 -1.14
N GLY A 141 -7.02 11.49 0.13
CA GLY A 141 -8.00 11.36 1.21
C GLY A 141 -8.89 10.12 1.14
N PHE A 142 -8.50 9.09 0.40
CA PHE A 142 -9.30 7.88 0.21
C PHE A 142 -9.29 6.93 1.41
N ILE A 143 -8.16 6.84 2.12
CA ILE A 143 -7.91 5.82 3.13
C ILE A 143 -8.37 6.28 4.51
N GLU A 144 -8.22 7.55 4.84
CA GLU A 144 -8.51 8.11 6.16
C GLU A 144 -10.00 8.07 6.56
N LYS A 145 -10.89 7.86 5.61
CA LYS A 145 -12.35 7.90 5.82
C LYS A 145 -12.96 6.56 6.27
N LYS A 146 -12.19 5.48 6.29
CA LYS A 146 -12.70 4.15 6.65
C LYS A 146 -11.98 3.64 7.89
N GLY A 147 -12.73 3.25 8.92
CA GLY A 147 -12.22 2.68 10.17
C GLY A 147 -11.66 1.27 10.01
N TRP A 148 -10.74 1.09 9.06
CA TRP A 148 -10.08 -0.18 8.81
C TRP A 148 -8.94 -0.44 9.78
N ILE A 149 -8.69 -1.71 10.10
CA ILE A 149 -7.44 -2.13 10.73
C ILE A 149 -6.34 -1.97 9.68
N ILE A 150 -5.58 -0.90 9.80
CA ILE A 150 -4.52 -0.54 8.87
C ILE A 150 -3.20 -1.04 9.44
N CYS A 151 -2.62 -2.06 8.84
CA CYS A 151 -1.21 -2.35 9.04
C CYS A 151 -0.41 -1.43 8.11
N VAL A 152 0.10 -0.39 8.69
CA VAL A 152 1.07 0.46 8.01
C VAL A 152 2.38 -0.31 7.92
N ILE A 153 2.97 -0.42 6.72
CA ILE A 153 4.32 -0.95 6.56
C ILE A 153 5.30 0.09 7.15
N ARG A 154 5.21 0.26 8.46
CA ARG A 154 6.06 1.16 9.24
C ARG A 154 7.29 0.47 9.81
N LEU A 155 7.33 -0.84 9.71
CA LEU A 155 8.15 -1.67 10.61
C LEU A 155 9.66 -1.52 10.43
N LEU A 156 10.16 -0.65 9.58
CA LEU A 156 11.53 -0.84 9.14
C LEU A 156 12.40 0.39 8.92
N LEU A 157 11.88 1.57 9.07
CA LEU A 157 12.75 2.76 9.01
C LEU A 157 13.26 3.18 10.39
N VAL A 158 13.14 2.31 11.38
CA VAL A 158 13.72 2.52 12.71
C VAL A 158 14.78 1.46 12.95
N THR A 159 15.89 1.71 12.43
CA THR A 159 17.15 1.25 12.99
C THR A 159 17.89 2.43 13.55
#